data_782c5ec069c9874ecf6775a2e2b25dd9
#
_entry.id   782c5ec069c9874ecf6775a2e2b25dd9
#
_cell.length_a   1.000
_cell.length_b   1.000
_cell.length_c   1.000
_cell.angle_alpha   90.00
_cell.angle_beta   90.00
_cell.angle_gamma   90.00
#
_symmetry.space_group_name_H-M   'P 1'
#
loop_
_entity.id
_entity.type
_entity.pdbx_description
1 polymer ?
#
loop_
_entity_poly.entity_id
_entity_poly.type
_entity_poly.pdbx_seq_one_letter_code
_entity_poly.pdbx_strand_id
1 'polypeptide(L)'
;KDYSILDDFRSRARDYKFSVVSLKRDLRGVISGSIALSQMVLWWILLGILIASLAAAFIPVHFFHRFMGPALSGLVVTLVLATIIEVCSEGSSPLAFEIYRQTGALGNSFVFLMAGVVTDYTEIGLLWSNVGRRVALWMPLVTVPQVVVLGYLFNLFVR
;
A
#
# COMPACT_ATOMS: atom_id res chain seq x y z
N LYS A 1 -34.87 -7.09 4.47
CA LYS A 1 -35.03 -5.61 4.46
C LYS A 1 -34.03 -5.09 3.48
N ASP A 2 -34.53 -4.63 2.33
CA ASP A 2 -33.67 -4.02 1.31
C ASP A 2 -33.12 -2.70 1.88
N TYR A 3 -31.82 -2.69 2.13
CA TYR A 3 -31.14 -1.51 2.64
C TYR A 3 -30.84 -0.59 1.45
N SER A 4 -31.64 0.47 1.28
CA SER A 4 -31.41 1.46 0.24
C SER A 4 -30.44 2.52 0.75
N ILE A 5 -29.22 2.50 0.22
CA ILE A 5 -28.15 3.48 0.52
C ILE A 5 -28.63 4.91 0.22
N LEU A 6 -29.44 5.07 -0.82
CA LEU A 6 -29.99 6.37 -1.23
C LEU A 6 -30.99 6.94 -0.21
N ASP A 7 -31.81 6.08 0.41
CA ASP A 7 -32.79 6.53 1.40
C ASP A 7 -32.11 6.88 2.73
N ASP A 8 -31.07 6.15 3.13
CA ASP A 8 -30.25 6.48 4.30
C ASP A 8 -29.50 7.81 4.11
N PHE A 9 -28.89 8.00 2.93
CA PHE A 9 -28.22 9.26 2.58
C PHE A 9 -29.22 10.44 2.57
N ARG A 10 -30.41 10.24 2.00
CA ARG A 10 -31.44 11.27 1.90
C ARG A 10 -32.02 11.64 3.28
N SER A 11 -32.19 10.66 4.18
CA SER A 11 -32.62 10.91 5.54
C SER A 11 -31.58 11.69 6.33
N ARG A 12 -30.32 11.28 6.27
CA ARG A 12 -29.20 11.99 6.94
C ARG A 12 -28.98 13.39 6.39
N ALA A 13 -29.12 13.59 5.08
CA ALA A 13 -29.01 14.91 4.45
C ALA A 13 -30.15 15.85 4.85
N ARG A 14 -31.36 15.31 5.08
CA ARG A 14 -32.51 16.09 5.54
C ARG A 14 -32.41 16.49 7.01
N ASP A 15 -31.86 15.62 7.84
CA ASP A 15 -31.73 15.85 9.28
C ASP A 15 -30.52 16.74 9.62
N TYR A 16 -29.62 16.98 8.65
CA TYR A 16 -28.48 17.85 8.83
C TYR A 16 -28.91 19.32 8.84
N LYS A 17 -29.07 19.87 10.05
CA LYS A 17 -29.30 21.31 10.22
C LYS A 17 -28.00 22.07 10.01
N PHE A 18 -27.91 22.78 8.88
CA PHE A 18 -26.83 23.73 8.61
C PHE A 18 -26.90 24.88 9.67
N SER A 19 -26.20 24.70 10.76
CA SER A 19 -25.98 25.76 11.77
C SER A 19 -24.50 26.07 11.82
N VAL A 20 -24.15 27.33 12.04
CA VAL A 20 -22.75 27.77 12.21
C VAL A 20 -22.07 27.00 13.33
N VAL A 21 -22.81 26.62 14.37
CA VAL A 21 -22.32 25.81 15.49
C VAL A 21 -21.99 24.39 15.06
N SER A 22 -22.81 23.76 14.20
CA SER A 22 -22.56 22.43 13.65
C SER A 22 -21.34 22.44 12.76
N LEU A 23 -21.23 23.43 11.87
CA LEU A 23 -20.09 23.61 10.97
C LEU A 23 -18.78 23.77 11.73
N LYS A 24 -18.77 24.56 12.79
CA LYS A 24 -17.59 24.78 13.64
C LYS A 24 -17.16 23.52 14.38
N ARG A 25 -18.13 22.71 14.84
CA ARG A 25 -17.87 21.42 15.49
C ARG A 25 -17.32 20.40 14.49
N ASP A 26 -17.91 20.32 13.30
CA ASP A 26 -17.51 19.39 12.27
C ASP A 26 -16.13 19.73 11.71
N LEU A 27 -15.85 21.03 11.50
CA LEU A 27 -14.52 21.52 11.12
C LEU A 27 -13.46 21.19 12.17
N ARG A 28 -13.80 21.35 13.46
CA ARG A 28 -12.89 20.96 14.55
C ARG A 28 -12.67 19.45 14.58
N GLY A 29 -13.70 18.63 14.31
CA GLY A 29 -13.59 17.20 14.21
C GLY A 29 -12.70 16.77 13.04
N VAL A 30 -12.87 17.39 11.88
CA VAL A 30 -12.04 17.15 10.69
C VAL A 30 -10.58 17.51 10.95
N ILE A 31 -10.32 18.69 11.52
CA ILE A 31 -8.95 19.12 11.83
C ILE A 31 -8.29 18.18 12.86
N SER A 32 -9.00 17.83 13.94
CA SER A 32 -8.47 16.93 14.96
C SER A 32 -8.22 15.53 14.39
N GLY A 33 -9.14 15.01 13.58
CA GLY A 33 -8.99 13.71 12.90
C GLY A 33 -7.83 13.73 11.90
N SER A 34 -7.69 14.80 11.12
CA SER A 34 -6.59 14.95 10.17
C SER A 34 -5.23 15.01 10.87
N ILE A 35 -5.12 15.72 12.00
CA ILE A 35 -3.87 15.77 12.77
C ILE A 35 -3.52 14.38 13.34
N ALA A 36 -4.50 13.67 13.89
CA ALA A 36 -4.30 12.32 14.43
C ALA A 36 -3.83 11.33 13.35
N LEU A 37 -4.49 11.35 12.18
CA LEU A 37 -4.09 10.54 11.03
C LEU A 37 -2.71 10.92 10.51
N SER A 38 -2.42 12.22 10.40
CA SER A 38 -1.11 12.71 9.95
C SER A 38 0.02 12.26 10.88
N GLN A 39 -0.19 12.29 12.18
CA GLN A 39 0.81 11.83 13.15
C GLN A 39 1.07 10.33 13.03
N MET A 40 0.02 9.53 12.83
CA MET A 40 0.15 8.09 12.64
C MET A 40 0.91 7.76 11.35
N VAL A 41 0.50 8.37 10.23
CA VAL A 41 1.12 8.14 8.91
C VAL A 41 2.56 8.65 8.88
N LEU A 42 2.83 9.84 9.46
CA LEU A 42 4.17 10.43 9.50
C LEU A 42 5.18 9.53 10.20
N TRP A 43 4.79 8.90 11.30
CA TRP A 43 5.66 7.97 12.02
C TRP A 43 6.09 6.77 11.14
N TRP A 44 5.15 6.20 10.40
CA TRP A 44 5.44 5.09 9.48
C TRP A 44 6.32 5.51 8.30
N ILE A 45 6.09 6.71 7.75
CA ILE A 45 6.93 7.28 6.69
C ILE A 45 8.37 7.50 7.20
N LEU A 46 8.53 8.09 8.39
CA LEU A 46 9.85 8.30 8.99
C LEU A 46 10.59 6.98 9.23
N LEU A 47 9.88 5.96 9.71
CA LEU A 47 10.42 4.63 9.85
C LEU A 47 10.85 4.03 8.51
N GLY A 48 10.01 4.17 7.47
CA GLY A 48 10.33 3.74 6.11
C GLY A 48 11.57 4.44 5.53
N ILE A 49 11.69 5.76 5.73
CA ILE A 49 12.88 6.53 5.32
C ILE A 49 14.12 6.06 6.10
N LEU A 50 14.01 5.79 7.37
CA LEU A 50 15.12 5.27 8.18
C LEU A 50 15.59 3.92 7.66
N ILE A 51 14.67 2.99 7.41
CA ILE A 51 14.98 1.67 6.84
C ILE A 51 15.60 1.79 5.46
N ALA A 52 15.03 2.64 4.58
CA ALA A 52 15.56 2.88 3.24
C ALA A 52 16.98 3.46 3.28
N SER A 53 17.24 4.40 4.20
CA SER A 53 18.56 5.00 4.38
C SER A 53 19.59 4.00 4.89
N LEU A 54 19.19 3.13 5.82
CA LEU A 54 20.04 2.04 6.32
C LEU A 54 20.31 1.02 5.20
N ALA A 55 19.31 0.64 4.44
CA ALA A 55 19.47 -0.25 3.29
C ALA A 55 20.45 0.34 2.26
N ALA A 56 20.32 1.63 1.94
CA ALA A 56 21.22 2.32 1.02
C ALA A 56 22.66 2.40 1.55
N ALA A 57 22.85 2.51 2.85
CA ALA A 57 24.17 2.63 3.47
C ALA A 57 24.89 1.29 3.62
N PHE A 58 24.17 0.23 3.96
CA PHE A 58 24.75 -1.07 4.31
C PHE A 58 24.69 -2.10 3.19
N ILE A 59 23.71 -2.01 2.29
CA ILE A 59 23.57 -2.96 1.19
C ILE A 59 24.29 -2.43 -0.04
N PRO A 60 25.34 -3.11 -0.54
CA PRO A 60 26.05 -2.64 -1.72
C PRO A 60 25.15 -2.71 -2.97
N VAL A 61 25.27 -1.71 -3.84
CA VAL A 61 24.48 -1.57 -5.08
C VAL A 61 24.48 -2.85 -5.93
N HIS A 62 25.61 -3.53 -5.99
CA HIS A 62 25.77 -4.78 -6.74
C HIS A 62 24.84 -5.91 -6.21
N PHE A 63 24.46 -5.90 -4.91
CA PHE A 63 23.48 -6.84 -4.37
C PHE A 63 22.08 -6.59 -4.95
N PHE A 64 21.65 -5.32 -5.02
CA PHE A 64 20.39 -4.94 -5.65
C PHE A 64 20.34 -5.34 -7.13
N HIS A 65 21.41 -5.06 -7.89
CA HIS A 65 21.49 -5.45 -9.29
C HIS A 65 21.45 -6.97 -9.52
N ARG A 66 22.13 -7.72 -8.65
CA ARG A 66 22.20 -9.18 -8.79
C ARG A 66 20.88 -9.87 -8.45
N PHE A 67 20.18 -9.43 -7.40
CA PHE A 67 18.99 -10.09 -6.88
C PHE A 67 17.68 -9.42 -7.29
N MET A 68 17.69 -8.10 -7.52
CA MET A 68 16.50 -7.29 -7.86
C MET A 68 16.64 -6.64 -9.25
N GLY A 69 17.35 -7.27 -10.17
CA GLY A 69 17.46 -6.79 -11.55
C GLY A 69 16.11 -6.82 -12.28
N PRO A 70 16.03 -6.22 -13.50
CA PRO A 70 14.78 -6.12 -14.28
C PRO A 70 14.28 -7.46 -14.84
N ALA A 71 14.98 -8.55 -14.59
CA ALA A 71 14.60 -9.90 -15.01
C ALA A 71 13.45 -10.45 -14.17
N LEU A 72 12.73 -11.44 -14.68
CA LEU A 72 11.62 -12.10 -13.97
C LEU A 72 12.05 -12.66 -12.60
N SER A 73 13.27 -13.18 -12.49
CA SER A 73 13.84 -13.63 -11.23
C SER A 73 13.94 -12.50 -10.20
N GLY A 74 14.34 -11.29 -10.64
CA GLY A 74 14.39 -10.12 -9.77
C GLY A 74 13.03 -9.67 -9.28
N LEU A 75 12.00 -9.74 -10.12
CA LEU A 75 10.61 -9.48 -9.73
C LEU A 75 10.11 -10.45 -8.67
N VAL A 76 10.41 -11.74 -8.81
CA VAL A 76 10.03 -12.76 -7.82
C VAL A 76 10.74 -12.53 -6.48
N VAL A 77 12.03 -12.22 -6.50
CA VAL A 77 12.79 -11.88 -5.27
C VAL A 77 12.20 -10.64 -4.61
N THR A 78 11.88 -9.61 -5.39
CA THR A 78 11.26 -8.38 -4.89
C THR A 78 9.88 -8.66 -4.27
N LEU A 79 9.07 -9.52 -4.90
CA LEU A 79 7.77 -9.94 -4.39
C LEU A 79 7.91 -10.67 -3.04
N VAL A 80 8.82 -11.64 -2.94
CA VAL A 80 9.08 -12.38 -1.70
C VAL A 80 9.54 -11.43 -0.60
N LEU A 81 10.44 -10.49 -0.93
CA LEU A 81 10.92 -9.50 0.03
C LEU A 81 9.79 -8.60 0.52
N ALA A 82 8.93 -8.11 -0.37
CA ALA A 82 7.78 -7.29 -0.02
C ALA A 82 6.80 -8.03 0.91
N THR A 83 6.55 -9.31 0.63
CA THR A 83 5.71 -10.17 1.46
C THR A 83 6.28 -10.40 2.86
N ILE A 84 7.61 -10.50 2.99
CA ILE A 84 8.25 -10.72 4.30
C ILE A 84 8.29 -9.43 5.12
N ILE A 85 8.58 -8.29 4.48
CA ILE A 85 8.74 -7.01 5.17
C ILE A 85 7.39 -6.46 5.63
N GLU A 86 6.30 -6.72 4.89
CA GLU A 86 4.92 -6.31 5.22
C GLU A 86 4.78 -4.86 5.72
N VAL A 87 5.43 -3.94 5.07
CA VAL A 87 5.30 -2.52 5.41
C VAL A 87 4.06 -1.97 4.69
N CYS A 88 3.24 -1.21 5.42
CA CYS A 88 2.10 -0.50 4.84
C CYS A 88 2.53 0.37 3.63
N SER A 89 1.61 0.65 2.73
CA SER A 89 1.88 1.38 1.47
C SER A 89 2.61 2.72 1.71
N GLU A 90 2.33 3.41 2.79
CA GLU A 90 2.96 4.67 3.15
C GLU A 90 4.43 4.48 3.54
N GLY A 91 4.72 3.48 4.36
CA GLY A 91 6.09 3.19 4.82
C GLY A 91 6.96 2.51 3.78
N SER A 92 6.36 1.77 2.83
CA SER A 92 7.10 1.08 1.76
C SER A 92 7.52 2.01 0.61
N SER A 93 6.87 3.17 0.45
CA SER A 93 7.17 4.11 -0.63
C SER A 93 8.64 4.58 -0.68
N PRO A 94 9.29 4.98 0.43
CA PRO A 94 10.70 5.34 0.42
C PRO A 94 11.62 4.18 0.03
N LEU A 95 11.28 2.95 0.47
CA LEU A 95 12.06 1.76 0.14
C LEU A 95 11.87 1.36 -1.33
N ALA A 96 10.67 1.46 -1.87
CA ALA A 96 10.39 1.25 -3.29
C ALA A 96 11.15 2.26 -4.18
N PHE A 97 11.22 3.52 -3.76
CA PHE A 97 12.03 4.53 -4.44
C PHE A 97 13.52 4.17 -4.40
N GLU A 98 14.03 3.67 -3.28
CA GLU A 98 15.43 3.25 -3.17
C GLU A 98 15.71 2.04 -4.08
N ILE A 99 14.81 1.06 -4.15
CA ILE A 99 14.93 -0.06 -5.11
C ILE A 99 15.01 0.47 -6.54
N TYR A 100 14.15 1.41 -6.93
CA TYR A 100 14.21 2.03 -8.25
C TYR A 100 15.51 2.77 -8.49
N ARG A 101 15.96 3.58 -7.52
CA ARG A 101 17.21 4.35 -7.61
C ARG A 101 18.43 3.45 -7.81
N GLN A 102 18.46 2.30 -7.13
CA GLN A 102 19.57 1.36 -7.16
C GLN A 102 19.55 0.45 -8.40
N THR A 103 18.38 0.05 -8.86
CA THR A 103 18.24 -0.96 -9.93
C THR A 103 17.86 -0.37 -11.29
N GLY A 104 17.29 0.84 -11.33
CA GLY A 104 16.67 1.41 -12.53
C GLY A 104 15.41 0.66 -13.00
N ALA A 105 14.94 -0.35 -12.25
CA ALA A 105 13.85 -1.23 -12.61
C ALA A 105 12.54 -0.73 -12.00
N LEU A 106 11.76 0.04 -12.75
CA LEU A 106 10.47 0.58 -12.31
C LEU A 106 9.48 -0.53 -11.93
N GLY A 107 9.48 -1.62 -12.70
CA GLY A 107 8.61 -2.76 -12.43
C GLY A 107 8.87 -3.41 -11.08
N ASN A 108 10.11 -3.45 -10.61
CA ASN A 108 10.43 -3.99 -9.30
C ASN A 108 9.87 -3.11 -8.18
N SER A 109 9.98 -1.78 -8.29
CA SER A 109 9.38 -0.84 -7.34
C SER A 109 7.86 -0.94 -7.33
N PHE A 110 7.24 -1.09 -8.50
CA PHE A 110 5.82 -1.34 -8.63
C PHE A 110 5.39 -2.64 -7.95
N VAL A 111 6.11 -3.75 -8.22
CA VAL A 111 5.84 -5.05 -7.59
C VAL A 111 6.01 -4.97 -6.07
N PHE A 112 7.04 -4.27 -5.59
CA PHE A 112 7.28 -4.09 -4.17
C PHE A 112 6.11 -3.39 -3.47
N LEU A 113 5.60 -2.29 -4.05
CA LEU A 113 4.48 -1.53 -3.50
C LEU A 113 3.17 -2.33 -3.54
N MET A 114 2.88 -2.96 -4.67
CA MET A 114 1.63 -3.70 -4.84
C MET A 114 1.61 -5.03 -4.09
N ALA A 115 2.74 -5.73 -4.05
CA ALA A 115 2.84 -6.99 -3.33
C ALA A 115 2.65 -6.81 -1.83
N GLY A 116 3.23 -5.77 -1.23
CA GLY A 116 3.06 -5.46 0.20
C GLY A 116 1.60 -5.34 0.60
N VAL A 117 0.77 -4.71 -0.24
CA VAL A 117 -0.68 -4.57 0.02
C VAL A 117 -1.44 -5.88 -0.22
N VAL A 118 -1.13 -6.58 -1.31
CA VAL A 118 -1.91 -7.77 -1.73
C VAL A 118 -1.62 -9.00 -0.88
N THR A 119 -0.41 -9.10 -0.34
CA THR A 119 0.04 -10.24 0.47
C THR A 119 -0.01 -9.97 1.97
N ASP A 120 -0.53 -8.80 2.38
CA ASP A 120 -0.69 -8.44 3.80
C ASP A 120 -1.59 -9.46 4.51
N TYR A 121 -1.00 -10.17 5.49
CA TYR A 121 -1.72 -11.19 6.23
C TYR A 121 -2.81 -10.59 7.12
N THR A 122 -2.68 -9.32 7.52
CA THR A 122 -3.70 -8.64 8.33
C THR A 122 -4.94 -8.37 7.50
N GLU A 123 -4.79 -7.92 6.24
CA GLU A 123 -5.90 -7.75 5.30
C GLU A 123 -6.53 -9.09 4.91
N ILE A 124 -5.69 -10.10 4.61
CA ILE A 124 -6.17 -11.45 4.33
C ILE A 124 -6.94 -12.02 5.52
N GLY A 125 -6.45 -11.83 6.75
CA GLY A 125 -7.13 -12.25 7.97
C GLY A 125 -8.46 -11.54 8.18
N LEU A 126 -8.52 -10.25 7.90
CA LEU A 126 -9.75 -9.44 7.98
C LEU A 126 -10.80 -9.91 6.95
N LEU A 127 -10.38 -10.15 5.71
CA LEU A 127 -11.25 -10.72 4.68
C LEU A 127 -11.74 -12.11 5.05
N TRP A 128 -10.85 -12.94 5.62
CA TRP A 128 -11.18 -14.29 6.06
C TRP A 128 -12.28 -14.29 7.12
N SER A 129 -12.19 -13.39 8.09
CA SER A 129 -13.16 -13.30 9.19
C SER A 129 -14.48 -12.65 8.80
N ASN A 130 -14.47 -11.65 7.90
CA ASN A 130 -15.66 -10.84 7.60
C ASN A 130 -16.39 -11.27 6.31
N VAL A 131 -15.66 -11.75 5.30
CA VAL A 131 -16.23 -12.07 3.98
C VAL A 131 -16.22 -13.56 3.71
N GLY A 132 -15.15 -14.26 4.14
CA GLY A 132 -15.04 -15.70 4.02
C GLY A 132 -13.75 -16.19 3.36
N ARG A 133 -13.43 -17.46 3.64
CA ARG A 133 -12.16 -18.10 3.22
C ARG A 133 -11.91 -18.08 1.72
N ARG A 134 -12.96 -18.25 0.92
CA ARG A 134 -12.81 -18.28 -0.55
C ARG A 134 -12.32 -16.95 -1.09
N VAL A 135 -12.92 -15.85 -0.66
CA VAL A 135 -12.54 -14.50 -1.11
C VAL A 135 -11.13 -14.14 -0.65
N ALA A 136 -10.80 -14.43 0.62
CA ALA A 136 -9.48 -14.17 1.19
C ALA A 136 -8.34 -14.90 0.45
N LEU A 137 -8.57 -16.12 -0.06
CA LEU A 137 -7.58 -16.87 -0.82
C LEU A 137 -7.55 -16.50 -2.31
N TRP A 138 -8.71 -16.18 -2.90
CA TRP A 138 -8.77 -15.80 -4.31
C TRP A 138 -8.15 -14.43 -4.59
N MET A 139 -8.24 -13.51 -3.64
CA MET A 139 -7.67 -12.18 -3.78
C MET A 139 -6.17 -12.21 -4.11
N PRO A 140 -5.27 -12.76 -3.29
CA PRO A 140 -3.84 -12.82 -3.62
C PRO A 140 -3.55 -13.74 -4.81
N LEU A 141 -4.30 -14.85 -4.97
CA LEU A 141 -4.10 -15.80 -6.06
C LEU A 141 -4.31 -15.16 -7.45
N VAL A 142 -5.27 -14.24 -7.56
CA VAL A 142 -5.56 -13.53 -8.82
C VAL A 142 -4.66 -12.30 -8.96
N THR A 143 -4.44 -11.56 -7.87
CA THR A 143 -3.76 -10.26 -7.94
C THR A 143 -2.24 -10.41 -8.07
N VAL A 144 -1.61 -11.37 -7.39
CA VAL A 144 -0.14 -11.57 -7.47
C VAL A 144 0.34 -11.83 -8.89
N PRO A 145 -0.27 -12.73 -9.68
CA PRO A 145 0.13 -12.91 -11.09
C PRO A 145 -0.03 -11.64 -11.92
N GLN A 146 -1.11 -10.87 -11.70
CA GLN A 146 -1.34 -9.60 -12.40
C GLN A 146 -0.25 -8.58 -12.06
N VAL A 147 0.11 -8.44 -10.80
CA VAL A 147 1.18 -7.54 -10.33
C VAL A 147 2.52 -7.92 -10.95
N VAL A 148 2.85 -9.21 -11.01
CA VAL A 148 4.10 -9.68 -11.61
C VAL A 148 4.12 -9.42 -13.12
N VAL A 149 3.02 -9.70 -13.83
CA VAL A 149 2.91 -9.44 -15.27
C VAL A 149 3.05 -7.94 -15.56
N LEU A 150 2.33 -7.08 -14.83
CA LEU A 150 2.44 -5.63 -14.99
C LEU A 150 3.84 -5.12 -14.66
N GLY A 151 4.44 -5.61 -13.58
CA GLY A 151 5.81 -5.26 -13.23
C GLY A 151 6.83 -5.65 -14.30
N TYR A 152 6.65 -6.82 -14.91
CA TYR A 152 7.48 -7.25 -16.03
C TYR A 152 7.30 -6.34 -17.25
N LEU A 153 6.06 -5.98 -17.58
CA LEU A 153 5.78 -5.04 -18.67
C LEU A 153 6.42 -3.67 -18.40
N PHE A 154 6.31 -3.13 -17.18
CA PHE A 154 6.97 -1.86 -16.84
C PHE A 154 8.49 -1.93 -17.01
N ASN A 155 9.13 -3.02 -16.63
CA ASN A 155 10.56 -3.21 -16.87
C ASN A 155 10.93 -3.33 -18.36
N LEU A 156 9.98 -3.76 -19.20
CA LEU A 156 10.19 -3.87 -20.64
C LEU A 156 10.03 -2.52 -21.36
N PHE A 157 9.03 -1.72 -20.96
CA PHE A 157 8.68 -0.46 -21.63
C PHE A 157 9.46 0.76 -21.13
N VAL A 158 9.95 0.73 -19.89
CA VAL A 158 10.62 1.87 -19.23
C VAL A 158 12.13 1.61 -19.08
N ARG A 159 12.71 0.93 -20.05
CA ARG A 159 14.14 0.62 -20.07
C ARG A 159 14.94 1.72 -20.75
#